data_147214c32550eaa9212750cdf2b6abd3
#
_entry.id   147214c32550eaa9212750cdf2b6abd3
#
_cell.length_a   1.000
_cell.length_b   1.000
_cell.length_c   1.000
_cell.angle_alpha   90.00
_cell.angle_beta   90.00
_cell.angle_gamma   90.00
#
_symmetry.space_group_name_H-M   'P 1'
#
loop_
_entity.id
_entity.type
_entity.pdbx_description
1 polymer ?
#
loop_
_entity_poly.entity_id
_entity_poly.type
_entity_poly.pdbx_seq_one_letter_code
_entity_poly.pdbx_strand_id
1 'polypeptide(L)'
;KVNLKQTHYKIKYKEFFDNQYKDALEEEKRLQYLDELNILYVALTRAENNLFIFKKQKKKSSKSVNAFDIIKHNNTSIGSLIIKPKEKIENNIIKIKEYKSLELGLQNKKKANDTNESNIYAQYFGIATHYCLEMMNKFDMNSLDKSILQTRARYSNYLNDEDFKKIFRICKNLIENMNFQSMIKGFDITKEQALNFNGEMKILDLLCMKKDEIIVFDYKTTISHNTEHNSQVSYYKKALSTIFPKAKVEGFIVYLQENSVDIINV
;
A
#
# COMPACT_ATOMS: atom_id res chain seq x y z
N LYS A 1 -16.87 -16.70 -4.43
CA LYS A 1 -17.49 -16.20 -3.19
C LYS A 1 -17.01 -17.08 -2.06
N VAL A 2 -16.23 -16.53 -1.12
CA VAL A 2 -15.85 -17.22 0.10
C VAL A 2 -17.00 -17.10 1.08
N ASN A 3 -17.68 -18.23 1.36
CA ASN A 3 -18.73 -18.24 2.39
C ASN A 3 -18.05 -18.38 3.75
N LEU A 4 -18.02 -17.31 4.51
CA LEU A 4 -17.57 -17.34 5.89
C LEU A 4 -18.60 -18.10 6.72
N LYS A 5 -18.24 -19.31 7.17
CA LYS A 5 -19.15 -20.16 7.97
C LYS A 5 -19.10 -19.84 9.45
N GLN A 6 -17.91 -19.54 9.96
CA GLN A 6 -17.67 -19.29 11.38
C GLN A 6 -16.36 -18.56 11.59
N THR A 7 -16.29 -17.74 12.65
CA THR A 7 -15.06 -17.07 13.10
C THR A 7 -14.72 -17.52 14.52
N HIS A 8 -13.43 -17.81 14.76
CA HIS A 8 -12.93 -18.17 16.09
C HIS A 8 -11.83 -17.20 16.51
N TYR A 9 -11.87 -16.75 17.74
CA TYR A 9 -10.76 -16.02 18.34
C TYR A 9 -9.71 -16.99 18.84
N LYS A 10 -8.43 -16.72 18.55
CA LYS A 10 -7.30 -17.52 19.00
C LYS A 10 -7.09 -17.29 20.50
N ILE A 11 -7.58 -18.20 21.32
CA ILE A 11 -7.44 -18.17 22.77
C ILE A 11 -6.56 -19.35 23.21
N LYS A 12 -5.55 -19.08 24.04
CA LYS A 12 -4.63 -20.10 24.54
C LYS A 12 -5.40 -21.17 25.35
N TYR A 13 -5.15 -22.43 25.02
CA TYR A 13 -5.78 -23.61 25.64
C TYR A 13 -7.27 -23.82 25.33
N LYS A 14 -7.89 -23.04 24.45
CA LYS A 14 -9.31 -23.21 24.08
C LYS A 14 -9.59 -24.60 23.48
N GLU A 15 -8.61 -25.18 22.78
CA GLU A 15 -8.66 -26.50 22.15
C GLU A 15 -8.95 -27.64 23.10
N PHE A 16 -8.75 -27.46 24.44
CA PHE A 16 -9.04 -28.46 25.45
C PHE A 16 -10.50 -28.47 25.90
N PHE A 17 -11.25 -27.41 25.64
CA PHE A 17 -12.61 -27.21 26.12
C PHE A 17 -13.64 -27.04 25.01
N ASP A 18 -13.21 -26.83 23.78
CA ASP A 18 -14.10 -26.57 22.63
C ASP A 18 -13.68 -27.42 21.43
N ASN A 19 -14.43 -28.51 21.19
CA ASN A 19 -14.15 -29.45 20.12
C ASN A 19 -14.28 -28.79 18.72
N GLN A 20 -15.25 -27.88 18.51
CA GLN A 20 -15.40 -27.19 17.23
C GLN A 20 -14.19 -26.28 16.95
N TYR A 21 -13.68 -25.62 17.98
CA TYR A 21 -12.45 -24.86 17.85
C TYR A 21 -11.24 -25.74 17.56
N LYS A 22 -11.15 -26.90 18.19
CA LYS A 22 -10.08 -27.88 17.94
C LYS A 22 -10.09 -28.35 16.49
N ASP A 23 -11.26 -28.74 15.96
CA ASP A 23 -11.41 -29.21 14.59
C ASP A 23 -11.07 -28.09 13.58
N ALA A 24 -11.51 -26.86 13.86
CA ALA A 24 -11.16 -25.70 13.04
C ALA A 24 -9.65 -25.39 13.05
N LEU A 25 -9.01 -25.54 14.20
CA LEU A 25 -7.56 -25.35 14.35
C LEU A 25 -6.75 -26.43 13.63
N GLU A 26 -7.21 -27.68 13.64
CA GLU A 26 -6.58 -28.78 12.92
C GLU A 26 -6.71 -28.61 11.41
N GLU A 27 -7.87 -28.17 10.93
CA GLU A 27 -8.07 -27.85 9.51
C GLU A 27 -7.24 -26.64 9.07
N GLU A 28 -7.14 -25.58 9.88
CA GLU A 28 -6.23 -24.45 9.62
C GLU A 28 -4.78 -24.91 9.47
N LYS A 29 -4.29 -25.77 10.40
CA LYS A 29 -2.93 -26.32 10.31
C LYS A 29 -2.73 -27.16 9.06
N ARG A 30 -3.74 -27.93 8.64
CA ARG A 30 -3.71 -28.72 7.42
C ARG A 30 -3.59 -27.80 6.18
N LEU A 31 -4.40 -26.75 6.11
CA LEU A 31 -4.36 -25.78 5.03
C LEU A 31 -3.03 -25.01 4.98
N GLN A 32 -2.53 -24.57 6.12
CA GLN A 32 -1.21 -23.92 6.21
C GLN A 32 -0.10 -24.84 5.70
N TYR A 33 -0.13 -26.12 6.05
CA TYR A 33 0.84 -27.09 5.54
C TYR A 33 0.76 -27.25 4.02
N LEU A 34 -0.43 -27.28 3.44
CA LEU A 34 -0.61 -27.32 1.98
C LEU A 34 -0.10 -26.05 1.30
N ASP A 35 -0.32 -24.89 1.89
CA ASP A 35 0.20 -23.63 1.37
C ASP A 35 1.73 -23.59 1.40
N GLU A 36 2.36 -24.07 2.49
CA GLU A 36 3.81 -24.21 2.57
C GLU A 36 4.36 -25.17 1.50
N LEU A 37 3.67 -26.28 1.23
CA LEU A 37 4.04 -27.21 0.15
C LEU A 37 3.94 -26.55 -1.21
N ASN A 38 2.89 -25.81 -1.48
CA ASN A 38 2.71 -25.10 -2.74
C ASN A 38 3.82 -24.04 -2.96
N ILE A 39 4.15 -23.28 -1.92
CA ILE A 39 5.25 -22.31 -1.95
C ILE A 39 6.57 -23.01 -2.26
N LEU A 40 6.84 -24.14 -1.59
CA LEU A 40 8.04 -24.93 -1.82
C LEU A 40 8.08 -25.48 -3.24
N TYR A 41 6.99 -26.02 -3.76
CA TYR A 41 6.87 -26.48 -5.13
C TYR A 41 7.20 -25.37 -6.14
N VAL A 42 6.59 -24.20 -5.97
CA VAL A 42 6.86 -23.04 -6.85
C VAL A 42 8.34 -22.64 -6.77
N ALA A 43 8.93 -22.61 -5.59
CA ALA A 43 10.34 -22.25 -5.41
C ALA A 43 11.28 -23.26 -6.11
N LEU A 44 11.00 -24.56 -5.96
CA LEU A 44 11.82 -25.63 -6.56
C LEU A 44 11.69 -25.73 -8.08
N THR A 45 10.53 -25.35 -8.63
CA THR A 45 10.26 -25.44 -10.07
C THR A 45 10.63 -24.18 -10.86
N ARG A 46 11.10 -23.11 -10.18
CA ARG A 46 11.49 -21.85 -10.83
C ARG A 46 12.85 -21.88 -11.51
N ALA A 47 13.71 -22.80 -11.14
CA ALA A 47 15.05 -22.88 -11.71
C ALA A 47 15.00 -23.47 -13.13
N GLU A 48 15.54 -22.75 -14.10
CA GLU A 48 15.64 -23.20 -15.49
C GLU A 48 16.79 -24.20 -15.71
N ASN A 49 17.94 -23.97 -15.07
CA ASN A 49 19.13 -24.76 -15.30
C ASN A 49 19.66 -25.40 -14.02
N ASN A 50 19.95 -24.62 -12.99
CA ASN A 50 20.57 -25.09 -11.76
C ASN A 50 19.80 -24.59 -10.56
N LEU A 51 19.61 -25.46 -9.56
CA LEU A 51 18.96 -25.13 -8.29
C LEU A 51 19.92 -25.45 -7.15
N PHE A 52 20.20 -24.45 -6.31
CA PHE A 52 21.00 -24.61 -5.11
C PHE A 52 20.13 -24.40 -3.88
N ILE A 53 20.08 -25.39 -2.99
CA ILE A 53 19.27 -25.34 -1.78
C ILE A 53 20.21 -25.32 -0.57
N PHE A 54 20.13 -24.27 0.23
CA PHE A 54 20.87 -24.13 1.47
C PHE A 54 19.94 -24.22 2.66
N LYS A 55 20.12 -25.21 3.51
CA LYS A 55 19.31 -25.44 4.70
C LYS A 55 20.13 -25.26 5.96
N LYS A 56 19.66 -24.40 6.87
CA LYS A 56 20.27 -24.27 8.18
C LYS A 56 19.93 -25.49 9.04
N GLN A 57 20.94 -26.16 9.59
CA GLN A 57 20.71 -27.25 10.53
C GLN A 57 20.08 -26.73 11.82
N LYS A 58 19.03 -27.40 12.26
CA LYS A 58 18.35 -27.07 13.52
C LYS A 58 19.11 -27.63 14.72
N LYS A 59 19.10 -26.89 15.82
CA LYS A 59 19.48 -27.48 17.11
C LYS A 59 18.46 -28.55 17.48
N LYS A 60 18.90 -29.67 18.08
CA LYS A 60 18.04 -30.81 18.48
C LYS A 60 16.84 -30.45 19.36
N SER A 61 16.86 -29.28 20.02
CA SER A 61 15.80 -28.77 20.88
C SER A 61 14.72 -27.91 20.18
N SER A 62 14.89 -27.62 18.89
CA SER A 62 13.95 -26.75 18.17
C SER A 62 12.72 -27.53 17.71
N LYS A 63 11.53 -27.11 18.19
CA LYS A 63 10.21 -27.62 17.77
C LYS A 63 9.66 -26.95 16.51
N SER A 64 10.38 -25.99 15.92
CA SER A 64 9.90 -25.29 14.73
C SER A 64 9.98 -26.22 13.51
N VAL A 65 8.89 -26.37 12.80
CA VAL A 65 8.80 -27.09 11.53
C VAL A 65 9.08 -26.09 10.40
N ASN A 66 9.89 -26.51 9.41
CA ASN A 66 10.17 -25.71 8.22
C ASN A 66 9.76 -26.54 7.00
N ALA A 67 9.18 -25.90 5.98
CA ALA A 67 8.81 -26.55 4.73
C ALA A 67 9.94 -27.40 4.12
N PHE A 68 11.20 -26.94 4.23
CA PHE A 68 12.37 -27.71 3.78
C PHE A 68 12.66 -28.98 4.61
N ASP A 69 12.01 -29.20 5.76
CA ASP A 69 12.17 -30.45 6.52
C ASP A 69 11.55 -31.66 5.80
N ILE A 70 10.67 -31.40 4.83
CA ILE A 70 10.06 -32.39 3.95
C ILE A 70 11.14 -33.00 3.03
N ILE A 71 12.15 -32.20 2.65
CA ILE A 71 13.30 -32.67 1.88
C ILE A 71 14.25 -33.40 2.83
N LYS A 72 14.13 -34.73 2.86
CA LYS A 72 14.91 -35.60 3.80
C LYS A 72 16.38 -35.77 3.41
N HIS A 73 16.80 -35.27 2.27
CA HIS A 73 18.16 -35.47 1.77
C HIS A 73 19.14 -34.43 2.35
N ASN A 74 20.24 -34.92 2.92
CA ASN A 74 21.36 -34.11 3.36
C ASN A 74 22.47 -34.20 2.32
N ASN A 75 23.01 -33.06 1.86
CA ASN A 75 24.17 -32.97 0.96
C ASN A 75 24.08 -33.86 -0.29
N THR A 76 22.96 -33.77 -1.00
CA THR A 76 22.73 -34.56 -2.20
C THR A 76 22.92 -33.65 -3.43
N SER A 77 23.65 -34.17 -4.42
CA SER A 77 23.73 -33.57 -5.76
C SER A 77 22.99 -34.47 -6.74
N ILE A 78 22.06 -33.91 -7.51
CA ILE A 78 21.29 -34.64 -8.52
C ILE A 78 21.54 -33.96 -9.86
N GLY A 79 22.05 -34.72 -10.85
CA GLY A 79 22.39 -34.19 -12.16
C GLY A 79 23.79 -33.57 -12.22
N SER A 80 24.08 -32.90 -13.32
CA SER A 80 25.34 -32.20 -13.59
C SER A 80 25.10 -30.69 -13.63
N LEU A 81 26.09 -29.93 -13.14
CA LEU A 81 26.03 -28.47 -13.17
C LEU A 81 26.10 -27.98 -14.62
N ILE A 82 25.07 -27.28 -15.05
CA ILE A 82 25.06 -26.65 -16.38
C ILE A 82 25.70 -25.26 -16.25
N ILE A 83 26.94 -25.16 -16.73
CA ILE A 83 27.64 -23.86 -16.81
C ILE A 83 27.48 -23.38 -18.26
N LYS A 84 26.61 -22.41 -18.49
CA LYS A 84 26.58 -21.72 -19.78
C LYS A 84 27.87 -20.90 -19.90
N PRO A 85 28.66 -21.08 -20.99
CA PRO A 85 29.83 -20.23 -21.22
C PRO A 85 29.31 -18.77 -21.25
N LYS A 86 30.04 -17.89 -20.57
CA LYS A 86 29.78 -16.44 -20.73
C LYS A 86 29.95 -16.15 -22.23
N GLU A 87 28.86 -15.85 -22.92
CA GLU A 87 28.96 -15.20 -24.21
C GLU A 87 29.84 -13.97 -24.00
N LYS A 88 30.94 -13.87 -24.75
CA LYS A 88 31.70 -12.62 -24.79
C LYS A 88 30.73 -11.57 -25.24
N ILE A 89 30.21 -10.80 -24.28
CA ILE A 89 29.46 -9.58 -24.56
C ILE A 89 30.50 -8.69 -25.23
N GLU A 90 30.52 -8.67 -26.56
CA GLU A 90 31.12 -7.55 -27.26
C GLU A 90 30.48 -6.32 -26.64
N ASN A 91 31.33 -5.34 -26.24
CA ASN A 91 30.91 -4.09 -25.62
C ASN A 91 30.11 -3.22 -26.59
N ASN A 92 29.06 -3.77 -27.16
CA ASN A 92 27.96 -2.96 -27.67
C ASN A 92 27.31 -2.40 -26.43
N ILE A 93 27.53 -1.13 -26.16
CA ILE A 93 26.78 -0.35 -25.20
C ILE A 93 25.31 -0.54 -25.56
N ILE A 94 24.70 -1.59 -25.00
CA ILE A 94 23.26 -1.74 -25.02
C ILE A 94 22.79 -0.55 -24.19
N LYS A 95 22.31 0.51 -24.85
CA LYS A 95 21.50 1.50 -24.19
C LYS A 95 20.37 0.70 -23.55
N ILE A 96 20.49 0.49 -22.25
CA ILE A 96 19.42 -0.10 -21.45
C ILE A 96 18.24 0.82 -21.67
N LYS A 97 17.29 0.41 -22.53
CA LYS A 97 15.98 1.05 -22.53
C LYS A 97 15.53 0.96 -21.09
N GLU A 98 15.31 2.12 -20.47
CA GLU A 98 14.80 2.21 -19.13
C GLU A 98 13.68 1.18 -18.97
N TYR A 99 13.92 0.17 -18.17
CA TYR A 99 12.85 -0.71 -17.73
C TYR A 99 11.98 0.15 -16.83
N LYS A 100 10.84 0.56 -17.35
CA LYS A 100 9.79 1.11 -16.49
C LYS A 100 9.54 0.07 -15.44
N SER A 101 9.91 0.38 -14.19
CA SER A 101 9.56 -0.46 -13.06
C SER A 101 8.06 -0.72 -13.14
N LEU A 102 7.67 -1.99 -13.20
CA LEU A 102 6.28 -2.37 -13.02
C LEU A 102 5.96 -2.04 -11.56
N GLU A 103 5.40 -0.89 -11.32
CA GLU A 103 4.82 -0.54 -10.02
C GLU A 103 3.60 -1.43 -9.82
N LEU A 104 3.84 -2.54 -9.12
CA LEU A 104 2.77 -3.41 -8.62
C LEU A 104 1.90 -2.58 -7.66
N GLY A 105 0.70 -2.23 -8.11
CA GLY A 105 -0.31 -1.57 -7.28
C GLY A 105 -0.86 -0.24 -7.77
N LEU A 106 -0.30 0.38 -8.80
CA LEU A 106 -0.89 1.57 -9.41
C LEU A 106 -1.69 1.18 -10.67
N GLN A 107 -2.88 0.65 -10.47
CA GLN A 107 -3.82 0.46 -11.56
C GLN A 107 -4.32 1.82 -12.06
N ASN A 108 -4.11 2.05 -13.37
CA ASN A 108 -4.68 3.16 -14.15
C ASN A 108 -4.13 4.58 -13.91
N LYS A 109 -2.82 4.78 -14.01
CA LYS A 109 -2.36 6.09 -14.53
C LYS A 109 -2.40 6.06 -16.06
N LYS A 110 -3.21 6.93 -16.66
CA LYS A 110 -3.17 7.23 -18.10
C LYS A 110 -1.70 7.42 -18.49
N LYS A 111 -1.25 6.75 -19.55
CA LYS A 111 0.07 6.96 -20.15
C LYS A 111 0.24 8.44 -20.44
N ALA A 112 1.00 9.15 -19.63
CA ALA A 112 1.50 10.46 -20.02
C ALA A 112 2.63 10.21 -21.03
N ASN A 113 2.41 10.59 -22.26
CA ASN A 113 3.48 10.75 -23.25
C ASN A 113 4.29 11.99 -22.82
N ASP A 114 5.62 11.86 -22.86
CA ASP A 114 6.63 12.87 -22.53
C ASP A 114 6.82 13.15 -21.02
N THR A 115 7.66 12.33 -20.43
CA THR A 115 8.17 12.58 -19.08
C THR A 115 9.46 13.38 -19.15
N ASN A 116 9.36 14.71 -19.09
CA ASN A 116 10.47 15.57 -18.68
C ASN A 116 10.81 15.27 -17.21
N GLU A 117 12.08 15.33 -16.82
CA GLU A 117 12.55 15.08 -15.42
C GLU A 117 11.80 15.92 -14.38
N SER A 118 11.41 17.14 -14.73
CA SER A 118 10.58 18.03 -13.92
C SER A 118 9.20 17.45 -13.59
N ASN A 119 8.64 16.64 -14.49
CA ASN A 119 7.32 16.02 -14.28
C ASN A 119 7.40 14.82 -13.31
N ILE A 120 8.50 14.08 -13.37
CA ILE A 120 8.77 12.95 -12.46
C ILE A 120 8.98 13.47 -11.04
N TYR A 121 9.75 14.54 -10.86
CA TYR A 121 9.95 15.18 -9.57
C TYR A 121 8.63 15.67 -8.96
N ALA A 122 7.82 16.42 -9.72
CA ALA A 122 6.52 16.89 -9.24
C ALA A 122 5.61 15.74 -8.80
N GLN A 123 5.68 14.61 -9.51
CA GLN A 123 4.93 13.41 -9.17
C GLN A 123 5.39 12.81 -7.83
N TYR A 124 6.70 12.65 -7.62
CA TYR A 124 7.21 12.13 -6.34
C TYR A 124 6.93 13.07 -5.18
N PHE A 125 7.01 14.38 -5.41
CA PHE A 125 6.66 15.38 -4.40
C PHE A 125 5.19 15.26 -3.98
N GLY A 126 4.26 15.14 -4.93
CA GLY A 126 2.85 14.91 -4.68
C GLY A 126 2.59 13.62 -3.89
N ILE A 127 3.16 12.49 -4.36
CA ILE A 127 3.02 11.19 -3.71
C ILE A 127 3.57 11.23 -2.26
N ALA A 128 4.72 11.86 -2.04
CA ALA A 128 5.31 11.97 -0.72
C ALA A 128 4.47 12.86 0.22
N THR A 129 3.84 13.91 -0.31
CA THR A 129 2.92 14.77 0.47
C THR A 129 1.69 13.98 0.90
N HIS A 130 1.04 13.23 -0.01
CA HIS A 130 -0.07 12.35 0.34
C HIS A 130 0.32 11.30 1.37
N TYR A 131 1.47 10.66 1.18
CA TYR A 131 1.99 9.68 2.14
C TYR A 131 2.25 10.29 3.52
N CYS A 132 2.74 11.52 3.60
CA CYS A 132 2.91 12.21 4.88
C CYS A 132 1.57 12.39 5.59
N LEU A 133 0.52 12.81 4.86
CA LEU A 133 -0.84 12.97 5.39
C LEU A 133 -1.47 11.63 5.78
N GLU A 134 -1.24 10.58 5.00
CA GLU A 134 -1.69 9.21 5.28
C GLU A 134 -1.13 8.70 6.62
N MET A 135 0.18 8.87 6.84
CA MET A 135 0.89 8.34 8.02
C MET A 135 0.59 9.07 9.32
N MET A 136 -0.05 10.22 9.28
CA MET A 136 -0.49 10.91 10.50
C MET A 136 -1.64 10.17 11.18
N ASN A 137 -1.50 9.80 12.44
CA ASN A 137 -2.60 9.21 13.21
C ASN A 137 -3.74 10.23 13.45
N LYS A 138 -3.37 11.46 13.74
CA LYS A 138 -4.27 12.61 13.93
C LYS A 138 -3.72 13.80 13.16
N PHE A 139 -4.58 14.76 12.81
CA PHE A 139 -4.13 16.01 12.20
C PHE A 139 -3.63 16.98 13.27
N ASP A 140 -2.48 16.64 13.88
CA ASP A 140 -1.78 17.43 14.90
C ASP A 140 -0.26 17.45 14.66
N MET A 141 0.43 18.38 15.31
CA MET A 141 1.87 18.57 15.11
C MET A 141 2.70 17.36 15.55
N ASN A 142 2.30 16.66 16.61
CA ASN A 142 3.03 15.48 17.09
C ASN A 142 2.97 14.32 16.09
N SER A 143 1.81 14.14 15.42
CA SER A 143 1.65 13.16 14.36
C SER A 143 2.43 13.56 13.09
N LEU A 144 2.48 14.87 12.78
CA LEU A 144 3.26 15.38 11.66
C LEU A 144 4.75 15.13 11.83
N ASP A 145 5.32 15.40 13.02
CA ASP A 145 6.73 15.15 13.31
C ASP A 145 7.14 13.70 13.10
N LYS A 146 6.25 12.77 13.43
CA LYS A 146 6.47 11.33 13.18
C LYS A 146 6.32 10.96 11.71
N SER A 147 5.29 11.47 11.05
CA SER A 147 5.00 11.11 9.65
C SER A 147 6.05 11.64 8.69
N ILE A 148 6.61 12.84 8.94
CA ILE A 148 7.67 13.38 8.08
C ILE A 148 8.95 12.54 8.15
N LEU A 149 9.28 11.94 9.29
CA LEU A 149 10.41 11.03 9.41
C LEU A 149 10.20 9.77 8.59
N GLN A 150 8.98 9.21 8.61
CA GLN A 150 8.61 8.05 7.80
C GLN A 150 8.64 8.37 6.31
N THR A 151 8.12 9.56 5.94
CA THR A 151 8.14 10.05 4.56
C THR A 151 9.56 10.23 4.05
N ARG A 152 10.45 10.81 4.86
CA ARG A 152 11.87 10.94 4.54
C ARG A 152 12.53 9.57 4.35
N ALA A 153 12.30 8.63 5.25
CA ALA A 153 12.86 7.28 5.15
C ALA A 153 12.45 6.57 3.84
N ARG A 154 11.22 6.81 3.36
CA ARG A 154 10.70 6.17 2.15
C ARG A 154 11.11 6.84 0.85
N TYR A 155 11.21 8.17 0.83
CA TYR A 155 11.38 8.96 -0.40
C TYR A 155 12.73 9.67 -0.51
N SER A 156 13.70 9.44 0.39
CA SER A 156 15.03 10.07 0.35
C SER A 156 15.84 9.80 -0.93
N ASN A 157 15.50 8.75 -1.68
CA ASN A 157 16.14 8.48 -2.97
C ASN A 157 15.60 9.35 -4.14
N TYR A 158 14.47 10.02 -3.93
CA TYR A 158 13.76 10.78 -4.98
C TYR A 158 13.65 12.28 -4.66
N LEU A 159 13.70 12.63 -3.38
CA LEU A 159 13.51 14.00 -2.86
C LEU A 159 14.68 14.40 -1.97
N ASN A 160 15.00 15.68 -1.98
CA ASN A 160 16.06 16.25 -1.17
C ASN A 160 15.54 16.83 0.17
N ASP A 161 16.43 17.28 1.04
CA ASP A 161 16.08 17.80 2.36
C ASP A 161 15.18 19.05 2.32
N GLU A 162 15.33 19.91 1.31
CA GLU A 162 14.48 21.09 1.15
C GLU A 162 13.05 20.70 0.77
N ASP A 163 12.88 19.61 0.01
CA ASP A 163 11.57 19.09 -0.34
C ASP A 163 10.82 18.58 0.88
N PHE A 164 11.49 17.88 1.78
CA PHE A 164 10.88 17.44 3.05
C PHE A 164 10.50 18.61 3.95
N LYS A 165 11.28 19.70 3.95
CA LYS A 165 10.90 20.92 4.65
C LYS A 165 9.66 21.59 4.04
N LYS A 166 9.54 21.57 2.70
CA LYS A 166 8.34 22.06 2.01
C LYS A 166 7.12 21.19 2.32
N ILE A 167 7.24 19.86 2.25
CA ILE A 167 6.18 18.94 2.62
C ILE A 167 5.71 19.18 4.06
N PHE A 168 6.67 19.33 4.97
CA PHE A 168 6.36 19.66 6.36
C PHE A 168 5.56 20.96 6.50
N ARG A 169 5.98 22.05 5.81
CA ARG A 169 5.24 23.33 5.83
C ARG A 169 3.83 23.19 5.27
N ILE A 170 3.68 22.51 4.15
CA ILE A 170 2.40 22.23 3.50
C ILE A 170 1.46 21.47 4.46
N CYS A 171 1.93 20.39 5.04
CA CYS A 171 1.13 19.61 5.98
C CYS A 171 0.81 20.38 7.25
N LYS A 172 1.76 21.20 7.75
CA LYS A 172 1.54 22.09 8.89
C LYS A 172 0.44 23.12 8.60
N ASN A 173 0.48 23.75 7.42
CA ASN A 173 -0.56 24.71 7.03
C ASN A 173 -1.96 24.09 7.03
N LEU A 174 -2.07 22.82 6.57
CA LEU A 174 -3.35 22.10 6.63
C LEU A 174 -3.79 21.84 8.08
N ILE A 175 -2.88 21.41 8.94
CA ILE A 175 -3.18 21.15 10.36
C ILE A 175 -3.60 22.42 11.08
N GLU A 176 -2.97 23.55 10.79
CA GLU A 176 -3.25 24.85 11.40
C GLU A 176 -4.47 25.55 10.77
N ASN A 177 -5.00 25.04 9.66
CA ASN A 177 -6.18 25.61 9.00
C ASN A 177 -7.44 25.36 9.83
N MET A 178 -7.99 26.44 10.41
CA MET A 178 -9.15 26.37 11.31
C MET A 178 -10.40 25.82 10.60
N ASN A 179 -10.59 26.12 9.31
CA ASN A 179 -11.70 25.62 8.54
C ASN A 179 -11.61 24.09 8.40
N PHE A 180 -10.45 23.58 7.97
CA PHE A 180 -10.21 22.14 7.88
C PHE A 180 -10.45 21.45 9.22
N GLN A 181 -9.87 21.96 10.30
CA GLN A 181 -10.03 21.39 11.64
C GLN A 181 -11.49 21.37 12.10
N SER A 182 -12.26 22.41 11.80
CA SER A 182 -13.68 22.45 12.14
C SER A 182 -14.50 21.44 11.35
N MET A 183 -14.15 21.21 10.07
CA MET A 183 -14.85 20.27 9.19
C MET A 183 -14.66 18.82 9.61
N ILE A 184 -13.48 18.45 10.10
CA ILE A 184 -13.17 17.06 10.50
C ILE A 184 -13.53 16.77 11.97
N LYS A 185 -13.87 17.78 12.74
CA LYS A 185 -14.11 17.65 14.18
C LYS A 185 -15.28 16.74 14.50
N GLY A 186 -15.01 15.68 15.25
CA GLY A 186 -16.02 14.72 15.71
C GLY A 186 -16.45 13.70 14.65
N PHE A 187 -15.72 13.61 13.54
CA PHE A 187 -15.88 12.55 12.56
C PHE A 187 -14.90 11.39 12.82
N ASP A 188 -15.32 10.19 12.47
CA ASP A 188 -14.42 9.06 12.31
C ASP A 188 -13.69 9.21 10.99
N ILE A 189 -12.36 9.19 11.05
CA ILE A 189 -11.49 9.51 9.93
C ILE A 189 -10.84 8.24 9.39
N THR A 190 -10.98 8.02 8.09
CA THR A 190 -10.29 6.95 7.35
C THR A 190 -9.50 7.57 6.21
N LYS A 191 -8.27 7.11 6.01
CA LYS A 191 -7.35 7.59 4.97
C LYS A 191 -7.09 6.52 3.95
N GLU A 192 -6.78 6.90 2.71
CA GLU A 192 -6.50 5.99 1.60
C GLU A 192 -7.57 4.88 1.47
N GLN A 193 -8.84 5.28 1.64
CA GLN A 193 -9.95 4.33 1.63
C GLN A 193 -10.25 3.85 0.22
N ALA A 194 -10.16 2.54 -0.01
CA ALA A 194 -10.55 1.96 -1.29
C ALA A 194 -12.07 2.02 -1.48
N LEU A 195 -12.49 2.51 -2.64
CA LEU A 195 -13.87 2.62 -3.09
C LEU A 195 -14.03 1.87 -4.41
N ASN A 196 -14.93 0.87 -4.43
CA ASN A 196 -15.31 0.19 -5.67
C ASN A 196 -16.74 0.59 -6.04
N PHE A 197 -16.89 1.26 -7.17
CA PHE A 197 -18.20 1.70 -7.66
C PHE A 197 -18.25 1.53 -9.19
N ASN A 198 -19.32 0.90 -9.68
CA ASN A 198 -19.53 0.59 -11.10
C ASN A 198 -18.36 -0.17 -11.76
N GLY A 199 -17.67 -1.04 -11.03
CA GLY A 199 -16.53 -1.80 -11.53
C GLY A 199 -15.21 -1.02 -11.59
N GLU A 200 -15.20 0.25 -11.20
CA GLU A 200 -13.99 1.05 -11.04
C GLU A 200 -13.54 1.11 -9.59
N MET A 201 -12.26 0.83 -9.37
CA MET A 201 -11.64 0.99 -8.06
C MET A 201 -10.93 2.34 -8.00
N LYS A 202 -11.26 3.12 -7.00
CA LYS A 202 -10.63 4.42 -6.67
C LYS A 202 -10.16 4.39 -5.22
N ILE A 203 -9.26 5.29 -4.88
CA ILE A 203 -8.79 5.48 -3.51
C ILE A 203 -9.15 6.90 -3.10
N LEU A 204 -9.80 7.02 -1.94
CA LEU A 204 -10.17 8.31 -1.34
C LEU A 204 -9.05 8.74 -0.39
N ASP A 205 -8.48 9.92 -0.59
CA ASP A 205 -7.37 10.42 0.25
C ASP A 205 -7.80 10.55 1.72
N LEU A 206 -8.99 11.13 1.96
CA LEU A 206 -9.55 11.28 3.29
C LEU A 206 -11.07 11.12 3.26
N LEU A 207 -11.58 10.21 4.07
CA LEU A 207 -13.01 9.98 4.29
C LEU A 207 -13.34 10.23 5.76
N CYS A 208 -14.27 11.13 6.01
CA CYS A 208 -14.77 11.47 7.33
C CYS A 208 -16.24 11.05 7.43
N MET A 209 -16.56 10.21 8.41
CA MET A 209 -17.91 9.67 8.59
C MET A 209 -18.43 9.94 10.00
N LYS A 210 -19.69 10.41 10.08
CA LYS A 210 -20.38 10.62 11.34
C LYS A 210 -21.86 10.40 11.15
N LYS A 211 -22.39 9.31 11.70
CA LYS A 211 -23.81 8.93 11.61
C LYS A 211 -24.36 9.07 10.17
N ASP A 212 -25.05 10.17 9.88
CA ASP A 212 -25.72 10.47 8.61
C ASP A 212 -24.99 11.57 7.81
N GLU A 213 -23.74 11.86 8.14
CA GLU A 213 -22.90 12.85 7.48
C GLU A 213 -21.60 12.20 6.99
N ILE A 214 -21.27 12.44 5.74
CA ILE A 214 -20.05 11.93 5.11
C ILE A 214 -19.36 13.09 4.39
N ILE A 215 -18.07 13.27 4.66
CA ILE A 215 -17.24 14.25 3.97
C ILE A 215 -16.07 13.50 3.32
N VAL A 216 -15.84 13.75 2.03
CA VAL A 216 -14.68 13.27 1.32
C VAL A 216 -13.79 14.43 0.91
N PHE A 217 -12.50 14.31 1.17
CA PHE A 217 -11.47 15.26 0.73
C PHE A 217 -10.51 14.57 -0.25
N ASP A 218 -10.13 15.32 -1.25
CA ASP A 218 -9.14 14.92 -2.24
C ASP A 218 -8.03 15.98 -2.24
N TYR A 219 -6.78 15.56 -1.99
CA TYR A 219 -5.65 16.46 -1.87
C TYR A 219 -4.99 16.72 -3.23
N LYS A 220 -4.64 17.95 -3.49
CA LYS A 220 -3.92 18.36 -4.70
C LYS A 220 -2.73 19.25 -4.35
N THR A 221 -1.56 18.89 -4.84
CA THR A 221 -0.31 19.68 -4.69
C THR A 221 -0.04 20.57 -5.90
N THR A 222 -0.95 20.59 -6.88
CA THR A 222 -0.85 21.43 -8.08
C THR A 222 -1.45 22.80 -7.84
N ILE A 223 -0.88 23.83 -8.48
CA ILE A 223 -1.35 25.24 -8.37
C ILE A 223 -2.59 25.48 -9.23
N SER A 224 -2.79 24.72 -10.30
CA SER A 224 -3.89 24.94 -11.25
C SER A 224 -5.16 24.21 -10.83
N HIS A 225 -6.25 24.98 -10.70
CA HIS A 225 -7.59 24.43 -10.59
C HIS A 225 -7.98 23.77 -11.92
N ASN A 226 -8.11 22.45 -11.93
CA ASN A 226 -8.47 21.69 -13.12
C ASN A 226 -9.89 21.12 -12.99
N THR A 227 -10.67 21.18 -14.07
CA THR A 227 -12.02 20.58 -14.15
C THR A 227 -12.02 19.06 -13.89
N GLU A 228 -10.89 18.39 -14.18
CA GLU A 228 -10.71 16.95 -13.87
C GLU A 228 -10.78 16.67 -12.37
N HIS A 229 -10.28 17.57 -11.52
CA HIS A 229 -10.34 17.42 -10.06
C HIS A 229 -11.81 17.44 -9.56
N ASN A 230 -12.62 18.36 -10.11
CA ASN A 230 -14.05 18.45 -9.79
C ASN A 230 -14.77 17.14 -10.21
N SER A 231 -14.46 16.60 -11.37
CA SER A 231 -15.04 15.36 -11.87
C SER A 231 -14.71 14.17 -10.97
N GLN A 232 -13.50 14.13 -10.44
CA GLN A 232 -13.03 13.08 -9.53
C GLN A 232 -13.83 13.11 -8.22
N VAL A 233 -13.94 14.26 -7.57
CA VAL A 233 -14.68 14.40 -6.30
C VAL A 233 -16.18 14.22 -6.50
N SER A 234 -16.75 14.71 -7.61
CA SER A 234 -18.15 14.47 -7.98
C SER A 234 -18.46 12.97 -8.13
N TYR A 235 -17.53 12.21 -8.71
CA TYR A 235 -17.64 10.75 -8.80
C TYR A 235 -17.66 10.11 -7.39
N TYR A 236 -16.78 10.55 -6.48
CA TYR A 236 -16.75 10.05 -5.11
C TYR A 236 -18.07 10.35 -4.37
N LYS A 237 -18.59 11.57 -4.49
CA LYS A 237 -19.90 11.96 -3.90
C LYS A 237 -21.00 11.05 -4.41
N LYS A 238 -21.08 10.85 -5.72
CA LYS A 238 -22.11 10.00 -6.33
C LYS A 238 -22.01 8.55 -5.82
N ALA A 239 -20.81 8.00 -5.76
CA ALA A 239 -20.57 6.64 -5.26
C ALA A 239 -20.99 6.51 -3.79
N LEU A 240 -20.53 7.43 -2.93
CA LEU A 240 -20.85 7.42 -1.51
C LEU A 240 -22.35 7.64 -1.25
N SER A 241 -23.01 8.53 -1.98
CA SER A 241 -24.47 8.74 -1.87
C SER A 241 -25.27 7.50 -2.32
N THR A 242 -24.74 6.72 -3.26
CA THR A 242 -25.39 5.47 -3.65
C THR A 242 -25.20 4.37 -2.61
N ILE A 243 -24.02 4.30 -1.98
CA ILE A 243 -23.71 3.31 -0.93
C ILE A 243 -24.44 3.66 0.38
N PHE A 244 -24.53 4.95 0.69
CA PHE A 244 -25.14 5.48 1.91
C PHE A 244 -26.31 6.41 1.60
N PRO A 245 -27.47 5.90 1.15
CA PRO A 245 -28.54 6.73 0.61
C PRO A 245 -29.24 7.65 1.65
N LYS A 246 -28.99 7.43 2.94
CA LYS A 246 -29.52 8.25 4.04
C LYS A 246 -28.54 9.31 4.52
N ALA A 247 -27.28 9.23 4.09
CA ALA A 247 -26.26 10.17 4.53
C ALA A 247 -26.20 11.41 3.63
N LYS A 248 -25.97 12.57 4.24
CA LYS A 248 -25.57 13.78 3.52
C LYS A 248 -24.11 13.66 3.14
N VAL A 249 -23.80 13.66 1.84
CA VAL A 249 -22.44 13.51 1.33
C VAL A 249 -21.94 14.84 0.78
N GLU A 250 -20.85 15.35 1.34
CA GLU A 250 -20.13 16.53 0.87
C GLU A 250 -18.75 16.15 0.35
N GLY A 251 -18.24 16.86 -0.65
CA GLY A 251 -16.94 16.59 -1.25
C GLY A 251 -16.14 17.88 -1.42
N PHE A 252 -14.87 17.80 -1.07
CA PHE A 252 -13.97 18.94 -1.11
C PHE A 252 -12.66 18.59 -1.81
N ILE A 253 -12.16 19.53 -2.60
CA ILE A 253 -10.78 19.52 -3.08
C ILE A 253 -9.97 20.41 -2.15
N VAL A 254 -8.84 19.89 -1.68
CA VAL A 254 -7.91 20.63 -0.84
C VAL A 254 -6.63 20.88 -1.62
N TYR A 255 -6.43 22.09 -2.08
CA TYR A 255 -5.21 22.51 -2.73
C TYR A 255 -4.16 22.85 -1.67
N LEU A 256 -3.12 22.08 -1.65
CA LEU A 256 -2.03 22.14 -0.68
C LEU A 256 -0.86 22.90 -1.28
N GLN A 257 -0.66 24.12 -0.83
CA GLN A 257 0.45 24.97 -1.26
C GLN A 257 1.38 25.28 -0.08
N GLU A 258 2.61 25.72 -0.38
CA GLU A 258 3.60 26.02 0.64
C GLU A 258 3.16 27.17 1.57
N ASN A 259 2.37 28.11 1.06
CA ASN A 259 1.96 29.31 1.80
C ASN A 259 0.43 29.41 2.05
N SER A 260 -0.35 28.50 1.47
CA SER A 260 -1.83 28.54 1.61
C SER A 260 -2.44 27.14 1.52
N VAL A 261 -3.65 27.04 2.04
CA VAL A 261 -4.53 25.87 1.87
C VAL A 261 -5.89 26.38 1.40
N ASP A 262 -6.27 25.97 0.20
CA ASP A 262 -7.55 26.34 -0.38
C ASP A 262 -8.49 25.13 -0.37
N ILE A 263 -9.66 25.26 0.26
CA ILE A 263 -10.66 24.19 0.38
C ILE A 263 -11.88 24.58 -0.45
N ILE A 264 -12.14 23.81 -1.50
CA ILE A 264 -13.19 24.09 -2.47
C ILE A 264 -14.25 23.00 -2.40
N ASN A 265 -15.51 23.41 -2.21
CA ASN A 265 -16.67 22.51 -2.26
C ASN A 265 -16.99 22.17 -3.74
N VAL A 266 -17.31 20.89 -4.01
CA VAL A 266 -17.64 20.37 -5.34
C VAL A 266 -19.05 19.82 -5.38
#